data_f24580a4dc7fe06fdbcbd7db962d755f
#
_entry.id   f24580a4dc7fe06fdbcbd7db962d755f
#
_cell.length_a   1.000
_cell.length_b   1.000
_cell.length_c   1.000
_cell.angle_alpha   90.00
_cell.angle_beta   90.00
_cell.angle_gamma   90.00
#
_symmetry.space_group_name_H-M   'P 1'
#
loop_
_entity.id
_entity.type
_entity.pdbx_description
1 polymer ?
#
loop_
_entity_poly.entity_id
_entity_poly.type
_entity_poly.pdbx_seq_one_letter_code
_entity_poly.pdbx_strand_id
1 'polypeptide(L)'
;AEEEEGKIIGQGNAPLRPDGTFIRKNVKSRQDADYPVVAPSEVELMDVAPQQIASIAAALIPFLEHDDAHRALMGSNMMRQAVPLIHSESPIVGTGIEKQVCENSRTMITAERDGVIDFVDATKIVITYDRTADEEFCAFDSSTVTYDIPKFRRTNQNMTIDLRPICRSEERRVGKECSEPCR
;
A
#
# COMPACT_ATOMS: atom_id res chain seq x y z
N ALA A 1 9.94 1.83 17.77
CA ALA A 1 10.59 0.97 18.77
C ALA A 1 10.49 1.55 20.18
N GLU A 2 10.87 2.81 20.40
CA GLU A 2 10.82 3.44 21.73
C GLU A 2 9.40 3.51 22.32
N GLU A 3 8.40 3.71 21.49
CA GLU A 3 6.98 3.76 21.91
C GLU A 3 6.40 2.38 22.24
N GLU A 4 7.02 1.31 21.79
CA GLU A 4 6.57 -0.06 22.00
C GLU A 4 7.20 -0.70 23.24
N GLU A 5 8.30 -0.12 23.75
CA GLU A 5 9.05 -0.68 24.88
C GLU A 5 8.18 -0.74 26.14
N GLY A 6 8.10 -1.93 26.72
CA GLY A 6 7.32 -2.20 27.93
C GLY A 6 5.81 -2.28 27.73
N LYS A 7 5.27 -2.04 26.52
CA LYS A 7 3.84 -2.08 26.23
C LYS A 7 3.35 -3.47 25.85
N ILE A 8 2.09 -3.75 26.16
CA ILE A 8 1.43 -5.00 25.81
C ILE A 8 0.85 -4.88 24.42
N ILE A 9 1.39 -5.66 23.48
CA ILE A 9 1.04 -5.63 22.07
C ILE A 9 0.25 -6.87 21.70
N GLY A 10 -1.01 -6.70 21.29
CA GLY A 10 -1.90 -7.76 20.88
C GLY A 10 -1.55 -8.32 19.49
N GLN A 11 -1.86 -9.59 19.27
CA GLN A 11 -1.63 -10.29 18.00
C GLN A 11 -2.50 -9.72 16.87
N GLY A 12 -1.91 -9.44 15.68
CA GLY A 12 -2.60 -8.87 14.52
C GLY A 12 -3.69 -9.74 13.89
N ASN A 13 -3.72 -11.04 14.20
CA ASN A 13 -4.76 -11.98 13.76
C ASN A 13 -5.88 -12.20 14.79
N ALA A 14 -5.91 -11.42 15.86
CA ALA A 14 -6.98 -11.52 16.83
C ALA A 14 -8.32 -11.08 16.21
N PRO A 15 -9.40 -11.86 16.34
CA PRO A 15 -10.68 -11.52 15.74
C PRO A 15 -11.28 -10.29 16.44
N LEU A 16 -11.62 -9.28 15.62
CA LEU A 16 -12.23 -8.04 16.05
C LEU A 16 -13.71 -7.99 15.61
N ARG A 17 -14.51 -7.25 16.35
CA ARG A 17 -15.86 -6.84 15.95
C ARG A 17 -15.78 -5.66 14.96
N PRO A 18 -16.87 -5.36 14.25
CA PRO A 18 -16.89 -4.18 13.35
C PRO A 18 -16.61 -2.84 14.07
N ASP A 19 -16.84 -2.76 15.36
CA ASP A 19 -16.56 -1.62 16.24
C ASP A 19 -15.09 -1.55 16.72
N GLY A 20 -14.24 -2.47 16.26
CA GLY A 20 -12.81 -2.53 16.62
C GLY A 20 -12.50 -3.20 17.96
N THR A 21 -13.50 -3.74 18.67
CA THR A 21 -13.31 -4.42 19.96
C THR A 21 -12.97 -5.91 19.77
N PHE A 22 -12.18 -6.47 20.70
CA PHE A 22 -11.85 -7.89 20.66
C PHE A 22 -13.07 -8.77 20.96
N ILE A 23 -13.24 -9.83 20.18
CA ILE A 23 -14.32 -10.81 20.39
C ILE A 23 -13.99 -11.75 21.56
N ARG A 24 -12.73 -12.10 21.70
CA ARG A 24 -12.26 -13.04 22.72
C ARG A 24 -12.05 -12.36 24.07
N LYS A 25 -12.33 -13.11 25.15
CA LYS A 25 -12.10 -12.64 26.52
C LYS A 25 -10.61 -12.52 26.88
N ASN A 26 -9.78 -13.33 26.23
CA ASN A 26 -8.33 -13.30 26.41
C ASN A 26 -7.66 -13.15 25.06
N VAL A 27 -6.66 -12.30 24.99
CA VAL A 27 -5.89 -11.99 23.79
C VAL A 27 -4.44 -12.46 24.01
N LYS A 28 -3.89 -13.16 23.03
CA LYS A 28 -2.47 -13.46 22.98
C LYS A 28 -1.73 -12.17 22.65
N SER A 29 -0.73 -11.86 23.44
CA SER A 29 0.07 -10.64 23.30
C SER A 29 1.55 -10.93 23.45
N ARG A 30 2.36 -9.95 23.15
CA ARG A 30 3.78 -9.91 23.44
C ARG A 30 4.09 -8.69 24.30
N GLN A 31 5.02 -8.83 25.21
CA GLN A 31 5.58 -7.74 25.99
C GLN A 31 7.08 -8.02 26.12
N ASP A 32 7.89 -7.19 25.48
CA ASP A 32 9.34 -7.38 25.35
C ASP A 32 9.72 -8.80 24.89
N ALA A 33 10.25 -9.64 25.78
CA ALA A 33 10.63 -11.02 25.47
C ALA A 33 9.57 -12.06 25.86
N ASP A 34 8.50 -11.67 26.54
CA ASP A 34 7.45 -12.56 27.04
C ASP A 34 6.20 -12.55 26.15
N TYR A 35 5.44 -13.64 26.21
CA TYR A 35 4.20 -13.83 25.45
C TYR A 35 3.00 -14.08 26.37
N PRO A 36 2.58 -13.09 27.15
CA PRO A 36 1.45 -13.24 28.07
C PRO A 36 0.11 -13.34 27.33
N VAL A 37 -0.86 -13.97 27.97
CA VAL A 37 -2.26 -13.96 27.54
C VAL A 37 -3.02 -13.07 28.51
N VAL A 38 -3.49 -11.95 28.02
CA VAL A 38 -4.04 -10.86 28.83
C VAL A 38 -5.50 -10.57 28.50
N ALA A 39 -6.16 -9.81 29.36
CA ALA A 39 -7.50 -9.31 29.08
C ALA A 39 -7.44 -8.21 28.01
N PRO A 40 -8.51 -8.06 27.18
CA PRO A 40 -8.56 -7.02 26.14
C PRO A 40 -8.31 -5.59 26.66
N SER A 41 -8.67 -5.32 27.91
CA SER A 41 -8.49 -4.02 28.57
C SER A 41 -7.03 -3.67 28.87
N GLU A 42 -6.16 -4.66 28.89
CA GLU A 42 -4.73 -4.51 29.19
C GLU A 42 -3.89 -4.32 27.92
N VAL A 43 -4.48 -4.62 26.74
CA VAL A 43 -3.80 -4.47 25.45
C VAL A 43 -3.76 -2.99 25.07
N GLU A 44 -2.57 -2.44 24.95
CA GLU A 44 -2.35 -1.04 24.62
C GLU A 44 -2.17 -0.82 23.10
N LEU A 45 -1.50 -1.75 22.43
CA LEU A 45 -1.20 -1.70 21.02
C LEU A 45 -1.59 -3.04 20.37
N MET A 46 -1.78 -3.04 19.06
CA MET A 46 -2.04 -4.25 18.28
C MET A 46 -1.20 -4.25 17.01
N ASP A 47 -0.63 -5.40 16.68
CA ASP A 47 0.05 -5.57 15.39
C ASP A 47 -0.96 -5.42 14.24
N VAL A 48 -0.59 -4.68 13.20
CA VAL A 48 -1.49 -4.41 12.06
C VAL A 48 -1.84 -5.69 11.32
N ALA A 49 -0.85 -6.54 11.07
CA ALA A 49 -1.05 -7.80 10.36
C ALA A 49 0.09 -8.79 10.68
N PRO A 50 -0.19 -10.11 10.73
CA PRO A 50 0.84 -11.12 10.95
C PRO A 50 1.84 -11.22 9.79
N GLN A 51 1.47 -10.78 8.59
CA GLN A 51 2.33 -10.77 7.41
C GLN A 51 3.57 -9.88 7.55
N GLN A 52 3.59 -8.96 8.49
CA GLN A 52 4.74 -8.09 8.77
C GLN A 52 5.99 -8.83 9.27
N ILE A 53 5.88 -10.10 9.65
CA ILE A 53 7.03 -10.97 9.97
C ILE A 53 7.96 -11.12 8.76
N ALA A 54 7.39 -11.20 7.55
CA ALA A 54 8.14 -11.27 6.31
C ALA A 54 8.31 -9.88 5.68
N SER A 55 9.41 -9.66 4.97
CA SER A 55 9.56 -8.47 4.13
C SER A 55 8.55 -8.49 2.98
N ILE A 56 8.21 -7.31 2.43
CA ILE A 56 7.30 -7.21 1.28
C ILE A 56 7.80 -8.06 0.12
N ALA A 57 9.10 -8.05 -0.16
CA ALA A 57 9.69 -8.85 -1.24
C ALA A 57 9.52 -10.36 -0.99
N ALA A 58 9.73 -10.84 0.24
CA ALA A 58 9.48 -12.23 0.59
C ALA A 58 7.99 -12.60 0.53
N ALA A 59 7.11 -11.69 0.95
CA ALA A 59 5.67 -11.90 0.91
C ALA A 59 5.09 -11.97 -0.51
N LEU A 60 5.78 -11.45 -1.51
CA LEU A 60 5.41 -11.53 -2.92
C LEU A 60 5.86 -12.85 -3.61
N ILE A 61 6.63 -13.71 -2.94
CA ILE A 61 7.06 -15.01 -3.49
C ILE A 61 5.95 -16.03 -3.27
N PRO A 62 5.33 -16.57 -4.32
CA PRO A 62 4.35 -17.63 -4.17
C PRO A 62 5.02 -18.92 -3.70
N PHE A 63 4.36 -19.68 -2.83
CA PHE A 63 4.87 -20.94 -2.27
C PHE A 63 6.23 -20.81 -1.57
N LEU A 64 6.44 -19.70 -0.88
CA LEU A 64 7.70 -19.41 -0.17
C LEU A 64 8.10 -20.53 0.80
N GLU A 65 7.13 -21.19 1.44
CA GLU A 65 7.33 -22.29 2.39
C GLU A 65 7.98 -23.54 1.78
N HIS A 66 7.93 -23.67 0.45
CA HIS A 66 8.56 -24.79 -0.28
C HIS A 66 9.94 -24.46 -0.81
N ASP A 67 10.40 -23.22 -0.66
CA ASP A 67 11.69 -22.77 -1.14
C ASP A 67 12.76 -22.80 -0.04
N ASP A 68 14.00 -23.11 -0.44
CA ASP A 68 15.15 -22.92 0.42
C ASP A 68 15.42 -21.43 0.68
N ALA A 69 15.89 -21.11 1.90
CA ALA A 69 16.14 -19.73 2.31
C ALA A 69 17.09 -18.97 1.37
N HIS A 70 18.12 -19.64 0.87
CA HIS A 70 19.08 -19.03 -0.08
C HIS A 70 18.41 -18.68 -1.41
N ARG A 71 17.51 -19.55 -1.91
CA ARG A 71 16.77 -19.29 -3.14
C ARG A 71 15.75 -18.19 -2.99
N ALA A 72 15.06 -18.13 -1.85
CA ALA A 72 14.16 -17.04 -1.52
C ALA A 72 14.88 -15.68 -1.46
N LEU A 73 16.08 -15.65 -0.88
CA LEU A 73 16.94 -14.47 -0.87
C LEU A 73 17.30 -14.00 -2.29
N MET A 74 17.72 -14.94 -3.15
CA MET A 74 18.04 -14.62 -4.56
C MET A 74 16.82 -14.08 -5.30
N GLY A 75 15.64 -14.70 -5.14
CA GLY A 75 14.38 -14.24 -5.72
C GLY A 75 13.99 -12.84 -5.25
N SER A 76 14.09 -12.55 -3.95
CA SER A 76 13.84 -11.22 -3.40
C SER A 76 14.78 -10.16 -3.97
N ASN A 77 16.03 -10.49 -4.18
CA ASN A 77 17.01 -9.59 -4.80
C ASN A 77 16.67 -9.33 -6.27
N MET A 78 16.25 -10.35 -7.02
CA MET A 78 15.87 -10.22 -8.43
C MET A 78 14.61 -9.38 -8.61
N MET A 79 13.63 -9.44 -7.71
CA MET A 79 12.44 -8.59 -7.78
C MET A 79 12.79 -7.10 -7.74
N ARG A 80 13.84 -6.71 -7.03
CA ARG A 80 14.30 -5.31 -6.97
C ARG A 80 15.00 -4.83 -8.26
N GLN A 81 15.24 -5.73 -9.22
CA GLN A 81 15.88 -5.45 -10.51
C GLN A 81 14.88 -5.52 -11.67
N ALA A 82 13.59 -5.50 -11.38
CA ALA A 82 12.54 -5.67 -12.38
C ALA A 82 12.56 -4.56 -13.43
N VAL A 83 12.28 -4.93 -14.66
CA VAL A 83 12.14 -4.01 -15.80
C VAL A 83 10.71 -4.12 -16.34
N PRO A 84 10.06 -2.99 -16.72
CA PRO A 84 8.73 -3.00 -17.30
C PRO A 84 8.66 -3.85 -18.56
N LEU A 85 7.62 -4.66 -18.67
CA LEU A 85 7.35 -5.46 -19.87
C LEU A 85 6.62 -4.60 -20.92
N ILE A 86 6.80 -4.93 -22.19
CA ILE A 86 6.07 -4.30 -23.31
C ILE A 86 4.57 -4.52 -23.15
N HIS A 87 4.17 -5.75 -22.83
CA HIS A 87 2.83 -6.12 -22.40
C HIS A 87 2.90 -6.58 -20.95
N SER A 88 2.39 -5.76 -20.05
CA SER A 88 2.27 -6.14 -18.64
C SER A 88 0.98 -6.91 -18.43
N GLU A 89 1.10 -8.10 -17.81
CA GLU A 89 -0.01 -8.98 -17.48
C GLU A 89 0.02 -9.27 -15.98
N SER A 90 -1.14 -9.55 -15.41
CA SER A 90 -1.20 -10.01 -14.02
C SER A 90 -0.62 -11.42 -13.91
N PRO A 91 0.11 -11.74 -12.84
CA PRO A 91 0.65 -13.08 -12.64
C PRO A 91 -0.48 -14.10 -12.51
N ILE A 92 -0.33 -15.26 -13.17
CA ILE A 92 -1.29 -16.37 -13.07
C ILE A 92 -1.28 -16.94 -11.65
N VAL A 93 -0.09 -17.04 -11.06
CA VAL A 93 0.12 -17.48 -9.67
C VAL A 93 0.64 -16.30 -8.88
N GLY A 94 -0.10 -15.87 -7.88
CA GLY A 94 0.26 -14.75 -7.02
C GLY A 94 -0.05 -15.04 -5.56
N THR A 95 0.37 -14.16 -4.68
CA THR A 95 0.15 -14.26 -3.23
C THR A 95 -1.12 -13.56 -2.77
N GLY A 96 -1.74 -12.74 -3.62
CA GLY A 96 -2.94 -11.97 -3.32
C GLY A 96 -2.69 -10.60 -2.69
N ILE A 97 -1.45 -10.29 -2.30
CA ILE A 97 -1.10 -8.98 -1.73
C ILE A 97 -0.59 -7.98 -2.78
N GLU A 98 -0.40 -8.41 -4.03
CA GLU A 98 0.18 -7.61 -5.10
C GLU A 98 -0.59 -6.30 -5.31
N LYS A 99 -1.92 -6.40 -5.36
CA LYS A 99 -2.80 -5.23 -5.53
C LYS A 99 -2.61 -4.23 -4.38
N GLN A 100 -2.66 -4.71 -3.14
CA GLN A 100 -2.52 -3.87 -1.95
C GLN A 100 -1.14 -3.22 -1.87
N VAL A 101 -0.08 -3.96 -2.23
CA VAL A 101 1.29 -3.42 -2.29
C VAL A 101 1.40 -2.32 -3.33
N CYS A 102 0.80 -2.50 -4.51
CA CYS A 102 0.77 -1.48 -5.56
C CYS A 102 0.00 -0.22 -5.11
N GLU A 103 -1.19 -0.38 -4.55
CA GLU A 103 -2.04 0.73 -4.09
C GLU A 103 -1.38 1.55 -2.97
N ASN A 104 -0.72 0.87 -2.02
CA ASN A 104 -0.02 1.52 -0.92
C ASN A 104 1.38 2.03 -1.31
N SER A 105 1.87 1.69 -2.48
CA SER A 105 3.13 2.20 -3.01
C SER A 105 2.98 3.66 -3.42
N ARG A 106 3.84 4.53 -2.93
CA ARG A 106 3.91 5.92 -3.38
C ARG A 106 4.38 6.09 -4.82
N THR A 107 4.70 4.99 -5.49
CA THR A 107 5.10 5.00 -6.91
C THR A 107 3.89 5.21 -7.80
N MET A 108 2.73 4.64 -7.42
CA MET A 108 1.47 4.88 -8.12
C MET A 108 0.85 6.21 -7.69
N ILE A 109 0.39 6.96 -8.67
CA ILE A 109 -0.30 8.22 -8.46
C ILE A 109 -1.80 7.91 -8.52
N THR A 110 -2.50 8.12 -7.41
CA THR A 110 -3.94 7.94 -7.29
C THR A 110 -4.58 9.29 -6.96
N ALA A 111 -5.81 9.50 -7.45
CA ALA A 111 -6.56 10.70 -7.08
C ALA A 111 -6.91 10.66 -5.59
N GLU A 112 -6.69 11.76 -4.90
CA GLU A 112 -6.97 11.86 -3.46
C GLU A 112 -8.45 12.11 -3.18
N ARG A 113 -9.14 12.79 -4.11
CA ARG A 113 -10.55 13.22 -3.97
C ARG A 113 -11.25 13.17 -5.32
N ASP A 114 -12.54 13.40 -5.29
CA ASP A 114 -13.34 13.59 -6.49
C ASP A 114 -13.01 14.94 -7.15
N GLY A 115 -13.02 14.97 -8.48
CA GLY A 115 -12.66 16.17 -9.21
C GLY A 115 -12.81 16.01 -10.72
N VAL A 116 -12.37 17.03 -11.43
CA VAL A 116 -12.40 17.10 -12.89
C VAL A 116 -10.98 17.14 -13.42
N ILE A 117 -10.72 16.34 -14.45
CA ILE A 117 -9.44 16.34 -15.15
C ILE A 117 -9.47 17.48 -16.18
N ASP A 118 -8.57 18.44 -16.01
CA ASP A 118 -8.45 19.56 -16.93
C ASP A 118 -7.49 19.25 -18.08
N PHE A 119 -6.41 18.56 -17.76
CA PHE A 119 -5.37 18.27 -18.76
C PHE A 119 -4.69 16.92 -18.46
N VAL A 120 -4.47 16.13 -19.52
CA VAL A 120 -3.72 14.87 -19.46
C VAL A 120 -2.71 14.84 -20.60
N ASP A 121 -1.47 14.58 -20.23
CA ASP A 121 -0.38 14.31 -21.16
C ASP A 121 0.39 13.07 -20.67
N ALA A 122 1.28 12.55 -21.48
CA ALA A 122 2.13 11.41 -21.12
C ALA A 122 2.98 11.65 -19.87
N THR A 123 3.30 12.91 -19.56
CA THR A 123 4.21 13.32 -18.49
C THR A 123 3.53 13.98 -17.31
N LYS A 124 2.30 14.47 -17.47
CA LYS A 124 1.59 15.17 -16.40
C LYS A 124 0.07 15.03 -16.51
N ILE A 125 -0.57 15.08 -15.36
CA ILE A 125 -2.03 15.14 -15.21
C ILE A 125 -2.34 16.37 -14.35
N VAL A 126 -3.31 17.17 -14.78
CA VAL A 126 -3.82 18.31 -14.00
C VAL A 126 -5.26 18.03 -13.63
N ILE A 127 -5.54 18.06 -12.33
CA ILE A 127 -6.88 17.78 -11.77
C ILE A 127 -7.31 18.97 -10.94
N THR A 128 -8.54 19.43 -11.16
CA THR A 128 -9.22 20.37 -10.27
C THR A 128 -10.17 19.58 -9.38
N TYR A 129 -9.90 19.60 -8.08
CA TYR A 129 -10.69 18.89 -7.08
C TYR A 129 -11.92 19.68 -6.65
N ASP A 130 -13.02 18.95 -6.45
CA ASP A 130 -14.22 19.48 -5.84
C ASP A 130 -13.98 19.72 -4.35
N ARG A 131 -14.19 20.95 -3.87
CA ARG A 131 -14.01 21.32 -2.47
C ARG A 131 -15.34 21.66 -1.82
N THR A 132 -15.46 21.32 -0.55
CA THR A 132 -16.55 21.81 0.28
C THR A 132 -16.26 23.25 0.72
N ALA A 133 -17.32 24.02 1.05
CA ALA A 133 -17.17 25.41 1.48
C ALA A 133 -16.28 25.58 2.74
N ASP A 134 -16.30 24.59 3.63
CA ASP A 134 -15.46 24.58 4.84
C ASP A 134 -13.98 24.32 4.52
N GLU A 135 -13.72 23.45 3.54
CA GLU A 135 -12.37 23.16 3.07
C GLU A 135 -11.79 24.33 2.28
N GLU A 136 -12.60 25.04 1.51
CA GLU A 136 -12.18 26.22 0.75
C GLU A 136 -11.76 27.36 1.67
N PHE A 137 -12.40 27.48 2.83
CA PHE A 137 -12.05 28.47 3.85
C PHE A 137 -10.77 28.11 4.62
N CYS A 138 -10.50 26.82 4.84
CA CYS A 138 -9.37 26.35 5.65
C CYS A 138 -8.10 25.98 4.83
N ALA A 139 -8.23 25.78 3.52
CA ALA A 139 -7.12 25.29 2.70
C ALA A 139 -6.26 26.43 2.16
N PHE A 140 -4.96 26.35 2.41
CA PHE A 140 -3.95 27.23 1.82
C PHE A 140 -3.51 26.73 0.43
N ASP A 141 -3.90 25.50 0.04
CA ASP A 141 -3.53 24.88 -1.22
C ASP A 141 -4.46 25.29 -2.36
N SER A 142 -3.95 25.29 -3.59
CA SER A 142 -4.79 25.52 -4.77
C SER A 142 -5.78 24.36 -4.98
N SER A 143 -6.96 24.64 -5.54
CA SER A 143 -7.92 23.60 -5.94
C SER A 143 -7.39 22.72 -7.06
N THR A 144 -6.44 23.24 -7.84
CA THR A 144 -5.82 22.55 -8.97
C THR A 144 -4.50 21.95 -8.56
N VAL A 145 -4.35 20.64 -8.76
CA VAL A 145 -3.13 19.89 -8.46
C VAL A 145 -2.56 19.31 -9.74
N THR A 146 -1.25 19.47 -9.91
CA THR A 146 -0.52 18.89 -11.04
C THR A 146 0.28 17.70 -10.58
N TYR A 147 0.04 16.56 -11.20
CA TYR A 147 0.78 15.31 -10.94
C TYR A 147 1.77 15.06 -12.08
N ASP A 148 3.05 14.97 -11.74
CA ASP A 148 4.10 14.61 -12.69
C ASP A 148 4.23 13.09 -12.78
N ILE A 149 4.18 12.56 -14.01
CA ILE A 149 4.28 11.13 -14.30
C ILE A 149 5.72 10.80 -14.70
N PRO A 150 6.49 10.11 -13.85
CA PRO A 150 7.86 9.74 -14.17
C PRO A 150 7.91 8.70 -15.29
N LYS A 151 8.80 8.94 -16.25
CA LYS A 151 9.10 8.03 -17.36
C LYS A 151 10.49 7.44 -17.18
N PHE A 152 10.59 6.10 -17.27
CA PHE A 152 11.86 5.37 -17.23
C PHE A 152 12.79 5.75 -16.08
N ARG A 153 12.22 6.05 -14.91
CA ARG A 153 13.01 6.35 -13.73
C ARG A 153 13.67 5.07 -13.21
N ARG A 154 14.96 5.12 -12.97
CA ARG A 154 15.72 3.99 -12.38
C ARG A 154 15.85 4.15 -10.87
N THR A 155 15.72 3.04 -10.16
CA THR A 155 16.07 2.94 -8.73
C THR A 155 17.54 2.59 -8.54
N ASN A 156 18.02 2.63 -7.28
CA ASN A 156 19.40 2.28 -6.95
C ASN A 156 19.77 0.83 -7.32
N GLN A 157 18.80 -0.09 -7.36
CA GLN A 157 18.98 -1.48 -7.76
C GLN A 157 18.67 -1.72 -9.24
N ASN A 158 18.64 -0.67 -10.05
CA ASN A 158 18.35 -0.72 -11.49
C ASN A 158 16.92 -1.17 -11.85
N MET A 159 15.98 -1.21 -10.89
CA MET A 159 14.58 -1.37 -11.23
C MET A 159 14.13 -0.13 -12.04
N THR A 160 13.46 -0.35 -13.14
CA THR A 160 12.94 0.72 -13.98
C THR A 160 11.45 0.91 -13.70
N ILE A 161 11.04 2.15 -13.48
CA ILE A 161 9.66 2.55 -13.26
C ILE A 161 9.21 3.37 -14.47
N ASP A 162 8.15 2.95 -15.13
CA ASP A 162 7.50 3.67 -16.22
C ASP A 162 6.00 3.74 -15.92
N LEU A 163 5.52 4.95 -15.64
CA LEU A 163 4.11 5.18 -15.35
C LEU A 163 3.39 5.64 -16.60
N ARG A 164 2.15 5.15 -16.78
CA ARG A 164 1.27 5.56 -17.87
C ARG A 164 -0.05 6.07 -17.30
N PRO A 165 -0.59 7.18 -17.82
CA PRO A 165 -1.92 7.62 -17.42
C PRO A 165 -2.96 6.61 -17.90
N ILE A 166 -3.90 6.25 -17.04
CA ILE A 166 -5.07 5.43 -17.40
C ILE A 166 -6.19 6.34 -17.88
N CYS A 167 -6.37 7.46 -17.17
CA CYS A 167 -7.41 8.43 -17.54
C CYS A 167 -7.14 9.01 -18.91
N ARG A 168 -8.21 9.08 -19.71
CA ARG A 168 -8.20 9.76 -21.02
C ARG A 168 -8.81 11.14 -20.85
N SER A 169 -8.41 12.07 -21.71
CA SER A 169 -8.95 13.44 -21.73
C SER A 169 -10.47 13.52 -21.96
N GLU A 170 -11.08 12.42 -22.41
CA GLU A 170 -12.53 12.29 -22.62
C GLU A 170 -13.28 11.94 -21.31
N GLU A 171 -12.61 11.38 -20.33
CA GLU A 171 -13.15 11.04 -19.02
C GLU A 171 -12.90 12.18 -18.04
N ARG A 172 -13.79 13.16 -18.06
CA ARG A 172 -13.62 14.41 -17.27
C ARG A 172 -13.80 14.27 -15.78
N ARG A 173 -14.39 13.18 -15.26
CA ARG A 173 -14.59 12.98 -13.84
C ARG A 173 -13.70 11.87 -13.31
N VAL A 174 -12.97 12.18 -12.26
CA VAL A 174 -12.22 11.21 -11.47
C VAL A 174 -12.91 11.10 -10.12
N GLY A 175 -13.32 9.91 -9.74
CA GLY A 175 -13.83 9.62 -8.42
C GLY A 175 -12.83 8.75 -7.65
N LYS A 176 -12.88 8.78 -6.34
CA LYS A 176 -12.07 7.94 -5.43
C LYS A 176 -12.23 6.43 -5.70
N GLU A 177 -13.28 6.05 -6.45
CA GLU A 177 -13.60 4.69 -6.86
C GLU A 177 -12.96 4.26 -8.20
N CYS A 178 -12.27 5.14 -8.91
CA CYS A 178 -11.49 4.77 -10.09
C CYS A 178 -10.24 3.99 -9.68
N SER A 179 -10.44 2.89 -8.98
CA SER A 179 -9.39 1.97 -8.50
C SER A 179 -9.13 0.84 -9.49
N GLU A 180 -9.24 1.07 -10.79
CA GLU A 180 -8.66 0.11 -11.72
C GLU A 180 -7.14 0.27 -11.69
N PRO A 181 -6.42 -0.78 -11.26
CA PRO A 181 -4.96 -0.73 -11.22
C PRO A 181 -4.44 -0.49 -12.64
N CYS A 182 -3.45 0.38 -12.76
CA CYS A 182 -2.72 0.59 -14.00
C CYS A 182 -2.24 -0.77 -14.54
N ARG A 183 -2.81 -1.20 -15.65
CA ARG A 183 -2.30 -2.32 -16.44
C ARG A 183 -1.07 -1.89 -17.24
#